data_9c897e6845c18af1b1d1b0dbf401a890
#
_entry.id   9c897e6845c18af1b1d1b0dbf401a890
#
_cell.length_a   1.000
_cell.length_b   1.000
_cell.length_c   1.000
_cell.angle_alpha   90.00
_cell.angle_beta   90.00
_cell.angle_gamma   90.00
#
_symmetry.space_group_name_H-M   'P 1'
#
loop_
_entity.id
_entity.type
_entity.pdbx_description
1 polymer ?
#
loop_
_entity_poly.entity_id
_entity_poly.type
_entity_poly.pdbx_seq_one_letter_code
_entity_poly.pdbx_strand_id
1 'polypeptide(L)' 'MSKITITFTEQQAFCLIMAASQTMDHWDAIENSFPERGERRAAHNAYNKLQDEYFKQRRKR' A
#
# COMPACT_ATOMS: atom_id res chain seq x y z
N MET A 1 16.05 8.08 10.74
CA MET A 1 14.83 8.36 9.96
C MET A 1 13.61 8.22 10.85
N SER A 2 12.71 9.20 10.80
CA SER A 2 11.50 9.17 11.63
C SER A 2 10.51 8.15 11.09
N LYS A 3 9.82 7.49 12.00
CA LYS A 3 8.75 6.56 11.64
C LYS A 3 7.40 7.20 11.93
N ILE A 4 6.45 6.91 11.07
CA ILE A 4 5.09 7.41 11.22
C ILE A 4 4.19 6.25 11.59
N THR A 5 3.40 6.43 12.64
CA THR A 5 2.45 5.41 13.06
C THR A 5 1.03 5.98 12.91
N ILE A 6 0.19 5.24 12.20
CA ILE A 6 -1.17 5.66 11.90
C ILE A 6 -2.11 4.49 12.15
N THR A 7 -3.30 4.80 12.65
CA THR A 7 -4.35 3.80 12.82
C THR A 7 -5.46 4.05 11.80
N PHE A 8 -5.87 2.98 11.12
CA PHE A 8 -6.95 3.04 10.13
C PHE A 8 -8.15 2.23 10.60
N THR A 9 -9.34 2.68 10.23
CA THR A 9 -10.50 1.81 10.31
C THR A 9 -10.40 0.74 9.22
N GLU A 10 -11.18 -0.33 9.36
CA GLU A 10 -11.18 -1.39 8.37
C GLU A 10 -11.55 -0.85 6.98
N GLN A 11 -12.55 0.01 6.93
CA GLN A 11 -12.99 0.60 5.67
C GLN A 11 -11.91 1.46 5.05
N GLN A 12 -11.23 2.27 5.86
CA GLN A 12 -10.14 3.12 5.36
C GLN A 12 -9.00 2.29 4.80
N ALA A 13 -8.63 1.21 5.50
CA ALA A 13 -7.57 0.32 5.05
C ALA A 13 -7.95 -0.35 3.73
N PHE A 14 -9.18 -0.82 3.61
CA PHE A 14 -9.65 -1.44 2.38
C PHE A 14 -9.57 -0.47 1.21
N CYS A 15 -10.06 0.74 1.40
CA CYS A 15 -10.04 1.77 0.34
C CYS A 15 -8.62 2.11 -0.10
N LEU A 16 -7.70 2.21 0.85
CA LEU A 16 -6.30 2.48 0.52
C LEU A 16 -5.66 1.33 -0.23
N ILE A 17 -5.96 0.10 0.16
CA ILE A 17 -5.46 -1.09 -0.53
C ILE A 17 -5.92 -1.09 -1.98
N MET A 18 -7.19 -0.81 -2.22
CA MET A 18 -7.72 -0.77 -3.58
C MET A 18 -7.10 0.34 -4.41
N ALA A 19 -6.98 1.52 -3.83
CA ALA A 19 -6.38 2.65 -4.53
C ALA A 19 -4.92 2.40 -4.86
N ALA A 20 -4.16 1.85 -3.91
CA ALA A 20 -2.75 1.55 -4.12
C ALA A 20 -2.57 0.48 -5.18
N SER A 21 -3.42 -0.54 -5.17
CA SER A 21 -3.36 -1.61 -6.16
C SER A 21 -3.54 -1.07 -7.57
N GLN A 22 -4.55 -0.21 -7.77
CA GLN A 22 -4.79 0.39 -9.08
C GLN A 22 -3.65 1.28 -9.52
N THR A 23 -3.10 2.05 -8.61
CA THR A 23 -1.99 2.94 -8.92
C THR A 23 -0.74 2.16 -9.30
N MET A 24 -0.44 1.09 -8.57
CA MET A 24 0.73 0.28 -8.86
C MET A 24 0.60 -0.48 -10.18
N ASP A 25 -0.61 -0.91 -10.51
CA ASP A 25 -0.87 -1.51 -11.82
C ASP A 25 -0.61 -0.51 -12.94
N HIS A 26 -0.97 0.74 -12.71
CA HIS A 26 -0.73 1.81 -13.67
C HIS A 26 0.77 2.04 -13.86
N TRP A 27 1.55 2.00 -12.78
CA TRP A 27 3.00 2.15 -12.87
C TRP A 27 3.61 1.06 -13.73
N ASP A 28 3.12 -0.16 -13.61
CA ASP A 28 3.63 -1.27 -14.40
C ASP A 28 3.34 -1.10 -15.88
N ALA A 29 2.25 -0.43 -16.21
CA ALA A 29 1.86 -0.20 -17.60
C ALA A 29 2.64 0.95 -18.25
N ILE A 30 3.26 1.81 -17.45
CA ILE A 30 4.03 2.95 -17.94
C ILE A 30 5.51 2.64 -17.82
N GLU A 31 6.22 2.68 -18.93
CA GLU A 31 7.68 2.46 -18.93
C GLU A 31 8.44 3.63 -18.36
N ASN A 32 7.74 4.63 -17.91
CA ASN A 32 8.31 5.84 -17.42
C ASN A 32 8.98 5.64 -16.06
N SER A 33 9.96 6.46 -15.78
CA SER A 33 10.75 6.37 -14.56
C SER A 33 10.05 6.96 -13.31
N PHE A 34 8.87 7.51 -13.46
CA PHE A 34 8.17 8.09 -12.33
C PHE A 34 7.05 7.16 -11.85
N PRO A 35 6.94 6.90 -10.54
CA PRO A 35 7.90 7.31 -9.53
C PRO A 35 9.22 6.56 -9.63
N GLU A 36 10.25 7.09 -9.01
CA GLU A 36 11.57 6.46 -9.06
C GLU A 36 11.53 5.06 -8.45
N ARG A 37 12.49 4.24 -8.85
CA ARG A 37 12.55 2.84 -8.43
C ARG A 37 12.52 2.67 -6.90
N GLY A 38 13.25 3.52 -6.19
CA GLY A 38 13.24 3.47 -4.73
C GLY A 38 11.90 3.79 -4.13
N GLU A 39 11.20 4.75 -4.71
CA GLU A 39 9.87 5.14 -4.25
C GLU A 39 8.85 4.05 -4.54
N ARG A 40 8.97 3.37 -5.69
CA ARG A 40 8.11 2.25 -6.02
C ARG A 40 8.29 1.11 -5.02
N ARG A 41 9.53 0.82 -4.67
CA ARG A 41 9.82 -0.22 -3.68
C ARG A 41 9.22 0.13 -2.32
N ALA A 42 9.36 1.38 -1.90
CA ALA A 42 8.79 1.82 -0.63
C ALA A 42 7.26 1.70 -0.64
N ALA A 43 6.63 2.06 -1.77
CA ALA A 43 5.20 1.96 -1.91
C ALA A 43 4.73 0.50 -1.86
N HIS A 44 5.43 -0.41 -2.55
CA HIS A 44 5.10 -1.83 -2.51
C HIS A 44 5.24 -2.39 -1.11
N ASN A 45 6.30 -2.01 -0.40
CA ASN A 45 6.50 -2.47 0.97
C ASN A 45 5.39 -1.98 1.89
N ALA A 46 5.00 -0.73 1.75
CA ALA A 46 3.91 -0.15 2.55
C ALA A 46 2.59 -0.84 2.24
N TYR A 47 2.33 -1.08 0.96
CA TYR A 47 1.12 -1.77 0.51
C TYR A 47 1.05 -3.17 1.12
N ASN A 48 2.16 -3.91 1.06
CA ASN A 48 2.20 -5.26 1.61
C ASN A 48 1.95 -5.26 3.12
N LYS A 49 2.53 -4.32 3.84
CA LYS A 49 2.30 -4.20 5.29
C LYS A 49 0.85 -3.91 5.60
N LEU A 50 0.25 -2.99 4.87
CA LEU A 50 -1.15 -2.63 5.07
C LEU A 50 -2.06 -3.80 4.78
N GLN A 51 -1.80 -4.51 3.68
CA GLN A 51 -2.58 -5.67 3.27
C GLN A 51 -2.50 -6.78 4.32
N ASP A 52 -1.28 -7.06 4.81
CA ASP A 52 -1.08 -8.07 5.84
C ASP A 52 -1.86 -7.74 7.11
N GLU A 53 -1.80 -6.49 7.56
CA GLU A 53 -2.52 -6.08 8.76
C GLU A 53 -4.03 -6.13 8.55
N TYR A 54 -4.50 -5.72 7.38
CA TYR A 54 -5.92 -5.76 7.06
C TYR A 54 -6.46 -7.19 7.15
N PHE A 55 -5.80 -8.14 6.51
CA PHE A 55 -6.25 -9.52 6.53
C PHE A 55 -6.09 -10.15 7.91
N LYS A 56 -5.04 -9.79 8.61
CA LYS A 56 -4.81 -10.27 9.97
C LYS A 56 -5.94 -9.85 10.90
N GLN A 57 -6.37 -8.61 10.81
CA GLN A 57 -7.47 -8.10 11.63
C GLN A 57 -8.79 -8.78 11.28
N ARG A 58 -9.02 -9.04 10.02
CA ARG A 58 -10.24 -9.72 9.60
C ARG A 58 -10.31 -11.15 10.12
N ARG A 59 -9.18 -11.84 10.19
CA ARG A 59 -9.15 -13.20 10.70
C ARG A 59 -9.48 -13.30 12.18
N LYS A 60 -9.29 -12.22 12.92
CA LYS A 60 -9.56 -12.21 14.35
C LYS A 60 -11.03 -12.11 14.70
N ARG A 61 -11.90 -11.92 13.76
CA ARG A 61 -13.34 -11.83 14.00
C ARG A 61 -13.99 -13.17 14.09
#